data_e0df8b0fd627c11478f5ebe0e8ce622d
#
_entry.id   e0df8b0fd627c11478f5ebe0e8ce622d
#
_cell.length_a   1.000
_cell.length_b   1.000
_cell.length_c   1.000
_cell.angle_alpha   90.00
_cell.angle_beta   90.00
_cell.angle_gamma   90.00
#
_symmetry.space_group_name_H-M   'P 1'
#
loop_
_entity.id
_entity.type
_entity.pdbx_description
1 polymer ?
#
loop_
_entity_poly.entity_id
_entity_poly.type
_entity_poly.pdbx_seq_one_letter_code
_entity_poly.pdbx_strand_id
1 'polypeptide(L)'
;MNGKYLQAPVDIFGYLALPKGQGKFPAVVIIPGSGGYQQWMQDTLANRLNEIGIGTLIVDSFTGRGVSETATNQATVPMAASVIDGFAALQALAERPEIDASKIGVTGFSRGGVVSMFTQDRRLVDATIGKNMQFAAHLPFYPGCATTFDKPAPTSAPALFLMGEKDDYTPASQCLSYVARLKSAGAQVSSKIYSGAYHGWISDVKQVTYVPRLQVYSQCDLRINDSGLIRDINSGASTADGWGSFVAAIWKKCGKSGAHYGANESAKKESLTDMVTFFGETLAKK
;
A
#
# COMPACT_ATOMS: atom_id res chain seq x y z
N MET A 1 -14.68 6.47 -8.04
CA MET A 1 -15.04 5.12 -8.54
C MET A 1 -16.50 5.17 -9.02
N ASN A 2 -16.80 4.50 -10.11
CA ASN A 2 -18.11 4.56 -10.75
C ASN A 2 -19.02 3.32 -10.50
N GLY A 3 -18.69 2.53 -9.46
CA GLY A 3 -19.44 1.31 -9.10
C GLY A 3 -19.30 0.12 -10.05
N LYS A 4 -18.52 0.23 -11.13
CA LYS A 4 -18.36 -0.87 -12.10
C LYS A 4 -17.70 -2.12 -11.55
N TYR A 5 -16.94 -2.00 -10.45
CA TYR A 5 -16.34 -3.15 -9.77
C TYR A 5 -17.39 -4.13 -9.20
N LEU A 6 -18.62 -3.68 -8.99
CA LEU A 6 -19.72 -4.54 -8.55
C LEU A 6 -20.32 -5.39 -9.70
N GLN A 7 -20.01 -5.06 -10.97
CA GLN A 7 -20.58 -5.75 -12.14
C GLN A 7 -19.81 -7.01 -12.53
N ALA A 8 -18.55 -7.16 -12.10
CA ALA A 8 -17.71 -8.33 -12.36
C ALA A 8 -16.91 -8.67 -11.11
N PRO A 9 -17.55 -9.22 -10.08
CA PRO A 9 -16.87 -9.60 -8.85
C PRO A 9 -15.84 -10.70 -9.14
N VAL A 10 -14.71 -10.64 -8.42
CA VAL A 10 -13.67 -11.65 -8.44
C VAL A 10 -13.42 -12.09 -7.01
N ASP A 11 -13.42 -13.41 -6.79
CA ASP A 11 -13.04 -13.94 -5.51
C ASP A 11 -11.56 -13.72 -5.26
N ILE A 12 -11.23 -13.14 -4.13
CA ILE A 12 -9.86 -13.00 -3.65
C ILE A 12 -9.67 -13.82 -2.38
N PHE A 13 -8.45 -14.21 -2.11
CA PHE A 13 -8.12 -15.02 -0.96
C PHE A 13 -7.38 -14.21 0.10
N GLY A 14 -7.35 -14.73 1.33
CA GLY A 14 -6.58 -14.15 2.40
C GLY A 14 -6.15 -15.19 3.42
N TYR A 15 -4.98 -14.98 4.00
CA TYR A 15 -4.39 -15.83 5.04
C TYR A 15 -4.57 -15.15 6.38
N LEU A 16 -5.55 -15.64 7.16
CA LEU A 16 -5.86 -15.12 8.49
C LEU A 16 -4.99 -15.81 9.53
N ALA A 17 -4.35 -15.03 10.40
CA ALA A 17 -3.69 -15.52 11.59
C ALA A 17 -4.16 -14.72 12.81
N LEU A 18 -4.60 -15.42 13.86
CA LEU A 18 -5.07 -14.81 15.08
C LEU A 18 -4.07 -15.05 16.23
N PRO A 19 -3.95 -14.09 17.18
CA PRO A 19 -3.19 -14.30 18.40
C PRO A 19 -3.76 -15.43 19.24
N LYS A 20 -2.95 -15.99 20.13
CA LYS A 20 -3.44 -16.92 21.16
C LYS A 20 -4.31 -16.19 22.18
N GLY A 21 -5.36 -16.84 22.65
CA GLY A 21 -6.24 -16.30 23.68
C GLY A 21 -7.70 -16.18 23.23
N GLN A 22 -8.49 -15.51 24.06
CA GLN A 22 -9.90 -15.22 23.80
C GLN A 22 -10.14 -13.71 23.84
N GLY A 23 -11.09 -13.24 23.05
CA GLY A 23 -11.54 -11.85 23.05
C GLY A 23 -11.54 -11.24 21.65
N LYS A 24 -11.84 -9.97 21.60
CA LYS A 24 -11.79 -9.21 20.36
C LYS A 24 -10.39 -8.63 20.17
N PHE A 25 -9.68 -9.10 19.16
CA PHE A 25 -8.34 -8.65 18.83
C PHE A 25 -8.37 -7.44 17.90
N PRO A 26 -7.48 -6.46 18.05
CA PRO A 26 -7.12 -5.58 16.94
C PRO A 26 -6.54 -6.40 15.79
N ALA A 27 -6.59 -5.90 14.56
CA ALA A 27 -6.06 -6.63 13.42
C ALA A 27 -5.35 -5.71 12.42
N VAL A 28 -4.50 -6.28 11.58
CA VAL A 28 -3.83 -5.58 10.48
C VAL A 28 -4.05 -6.34 9.17
N VAL A 29 -4.57 -5.63 8.17
CA VAL A 29 -4.59 -6.08 6.79
C VAL A 29 -3.21 -5.86 6.19
N ILE A 30 -2.60 -6.90 5.63
CA ILE A 30 -1.28 -6.87 4.99
C ILE A 30 -1.47 -7.05 3.49
N ILE A 31 -1.11 -6.04 2.71
CA ILE A 31 -1.25 -6.05 1.25
C ILE A 31 0.13 -6.31 0.61
N PRO A 32 0.31 -7.43 -0.10
CA PRO A 32 1.54 -7.72 -0.81
C PRO A 32 1.92 -6.68 -1.88
N GLY A 33 3.18 -6.68 -2.27
CA GLY A 33 3.67 -5.92 -3.41
C GLY A 33 3.32 -6.57 -4.76
N SER A 34 3.94 -6.10 -5.83
CA SER A 34 3.71 -6.60 -7.19
C SER A 34 4.11 -8.07 -7.40
N GLY A 35 4.87 -8.66 -6.50
CA GLY A 35 5.20 -10.09 -6.48
C GLY A 35 4.14 -11.00 -5.85
N GLY A 36 3.01 -10.46 -5.38
CA GLY A 36 1.95 -11.23 -4.74
C GLY A 36 2.31 -11.75 -3.33
N TYR A 37 1.49 -12.67 -2.85
CA TYR A 37 1.72 -13.33 -1.56
C TYR A 37 3.03 -14.13 -1.58
N GLN A 38 3.75 -14.07 -0.46
CA GLN A 38 4.96 -14.87 -0.22
C GLN A 38 4.99 -15.34 1.24
N GLN A 39 5.44 -16.57 1.47
CA GLN A 39 5.42 -17.24 2.78
C GLN A 39 6.13 -16.41 3.88
N TRP A 40 7.23 -15.71 3.55
CA TRP A 40 7.94 -14.89 4.52
C TRP A 40 7.06 -13.81 5.18
N MET A 41 5.99 -13.37 4.52
CA MET A 41 5.04 -12.41 5.10
C MET A 41 4.33 -13.02 6.31
N GLN A 42 3.95 -14.29 6.21
CA GLN A 42 3.39 -15.03 7.35
C GLN A 42 4.43 -15.21 8.46
N ASP A 43 5.60 -15.71 8.10
CA ASP A 43 6.64 -16.10 9.06
C ASP A 43 7.25 -14.90 9.77
N THR A 44 7.34 -13.75 9.09
CA THR A 44 8.01 -12.56 9.61
C THR A 44 7.02 -11.52 10.14
N LEU A 45 5.98 -11.18 9.37
CA LEU A 45 5.10 -10.05 9.71
C LEU A 45 3.94 -10.50 10.60
N ALA A 46 3.21 -11.54 10.17
CA ALA A 46 2.04 -12.01 10.89
C ALA A 46 2.43 -12.52 12.29
N ASN A 47 3.48 -13.32 12.38
CA ASN A 47 3.94 -13.85 13.67
C ASN A 47 4.31 -12.72 14.65
N ARG A 48 5.07 -11.69 14.21
CA ARG A 48 5.45 -10.56 15.08
C ARG A 48 4.25 -9.75 15.58
N LEU A 49 3.24 -9.54 14.73
CA LEU A 49 2.03 -8.83 15.14
C LEU A 49 1.18 -9.70 16.07
N ASN A 50 1.10 -11.01 15.81
CA ASN A 50 0.39 -11.94 16.71
C ASN A 50 1.05 -12.03 18.08
N GLU A 51 2.39 -11.95 18.19
CA GLU A 51 3.13 -11.93 19.47
C GLU A 51 2.72 -10.76 20.36
N ILE A 52 2.28 -9.64 19.79
CA ILE A 52 1.79 -8.46 20.52
C ILE A 52 0.26 -8.38 20.59
N GLY A 53 -0.45 -9.48 20.27
CA GLY A 53 -1.90 -9.57 20.39
C GLY A 53 -2.68 -8.95 19.25
N ILE A 54 -2.08 -8.74 18.08
CA ILE A 54 -2.72 -8.20 16.88
C ILE A 54 -2.90 -9.31 15.84
N GLY A 55 -4.17 -9.55 15.41
CA GLY A 55 -4.49 -10.45 14.33
C GLY A 55 -4.02 -9.92 12.96
N THR A 56 -3.86 -10.80 11.98
CA THR A 56 -3.42 -10.38 10.64
C THR A 56 -4.23 -11.07 9.55
N LEU A 57 -4.48 -10.35 8.46
CA LEU A 57 -5.04 -10.90 7.22
C LEU A 57 -4.13 -10.49 6.06
N ILE A 58 -3.36 -11.44 5.52
CA ILE A 58 -2.55 -11.21 4.32
C ILE A 58 -3.43 -11.46 3.09
N VAL A 59 -3.59 -10.44 2.26
CA VAL A 59 -4.48 -10.48 1.09
C VAL A 59 -3.75 -11.09 -0.11
N ASP A 60 -4.39 -12.02 -0.79
CA ASP A 60 -3.97 -12.50 -2.11
C ASP A 60 -4.91 -11.94 -3.18
N SER A 61 -4.53 -10.81 -3.73
CA SER A 61 -5.26 -10.12 -4.80
C SER A 61 -5.07 -10.78 -6.18
N PHE A 62 -4.17 -11.75 -6.33
CA PHE A 62 -3.73 -12.20 -7.65
C PHE A 62 -4.24 -13.59 -8.02
N THR A 63 -4.18 -14.55 -7.12
CA THR A 63 -4.53 -15.95 -7.42
C THR A 63 -5.96 -16.08 -7.96
N GLY A 64 -6.95 -15.41 -7.37
CA GLY A 64 -8.34 -15.41 -7.85
C GLY A 64 -8.53 -14.79 -9.24
N ARG A 65 -7.56 -13.99 -9.70
CA ARG A 65 -7.54 -13.38 -11.04
C ARG A 65 -6.70 -14.16 -12.04
N GLY A 66 -6.13 -15.31 -11.65
CA GLY A 66 -5.20 -16.09 -12.49
C GLY A 66 -3.89 -15.34 -12.78
N VAL A 67 -3.47 -14.44 -11.91
CA VAL A 67 -2.25 -13.63 -12.03
C VAL A 67 -1.26 -14.06 -10.96
N SER A 68 0.01 -14.23 -11.33
CA SER A 68 1.08 -14.57 -10.37
C SER A 68 1.85 -13.34 -9.88
N GLU A 69 1.99 -12.32 -10.72
CA GLU A 69 2.72 -11.09 -10.40
C GLU A 69 2.29 -9.93 -11.34
N THR A 70 2.62 -8.72 -10.94
CA THR A 70 2.38 -7.50 -11.74
C THR A 70 3.64 -6.64 -11.91
N ALA A 71 4.80 -7.10 -11.44
CA ALA A 71 6.04 -6.32 -11.48
C ALA A 71 6.53 -6.07 -12.92
N THR A 72 6.27 -7.01 -13.83
CA THR A 72 6.61 -6.92 -15.24
C THR A 72 5.54 -6.22 -16.07
N ASN A 73 4.30 -6.18 -15.58
CA ASN A 73 3.20 -5.43 -16.20
C ASN A 73 2.21 -4.94 -15.12
N GLN A 74 2.39 -3.73 -14.66
CA GLN A 74 1.55 -3.14 -13.59
C GLN A 74 0.07 -2.97 -13.99
N ALA A 75 -0.25 -2.98 -15.28
CA ALA A 75 -1.61 -2.84 -15.79
C ALA A 75 -2.43 -4.16 -15.73
N THR A 76 -1.80 -5.32 -15.52
CA THR A 76 -2.48 -6.62 -15.45
C THR A 76 -3.56 -6.64 -14.37
N VAL A 77 -3.30 -6.05 -13.21
CA VAL A 77 -4.32 -5.77 -12.19
C VAL A 77 -4.33 -4.26 -11.95
N PRO A 78 -5.40 -3.54 -12.30
CA PRO A 78 -5.48 -2.10 -12.05
C PRO A 78 -5.30 -1.76 -10.57
N MET A 79 -4.59 -0.67 -10.26
CA MET A 79 -4.38 -0.23 -8.86
C MET A 79 -5.71 -0.04 -8.12
N ALA A 80 -6.75 0.46 -8.81
CA ALA A 80 -8.08 0.61 -8.24
C ALA A 80 -8.66 -0.73 -7.76
N ALA A 81 -8.41 -1.85 -8.46
CA ALA A 81 -8.85 -3.17 -8.01
C ALA A 81 -8.14 -3.56 -6.69
N SER A 82 -6.83 -3.33 -6.59
CA SER A 82 -6.10 -3.61 -5.34
C SER A 82 -6.57 -2.74 -4.16
N VAL A 83 -6.99 -1.50 -4.42
CA VAL A 83 -7.59 -0.63 -3.38
C VAL A 83 -8.94 -1.19 -2.91
N ILE A 84 -9.77 -1.67 -3.86
CA ILE A 84 -11.05 -2.34 -3.52
C ILE A 84 -10.78 -3.61 -2.70
N ASP A 85 -9.79 -4.42 -3.07
CA ASP A 85 -9.41 -5.63 -2.32
C ASP A 85 -9.00 -5.28 -0.89
N GLY A 86 -8.28 -4.18 -0.68
CA GLY A 86 -7.94 -3.68 0.65
C GLY A 86 -9.17 -3.32 1.49
N PHE A 87 -10.18 -2.67 0.90
CA PHE A 87 -11.44 -2.38 1.58
C PHE A 87 -12.30 -3.63 1.81
N ALA A 88 -12.31 -4.57 0.87
CA ALA A 88 -12.99 -5.86 1.06
C ALA A 88 -12.37 -6.65 2.22
N ALA A 89 -11.05 -6.64 2.37
CA ALA A 89 -10.35 -7.25 3.50
C ALA A 89 -10.70 -6.58 4.84
N LEU A 90 -10.84 -5.25 4.86
CA LEU A 90 -11.32 -4.52 6.05
C LEU A 90 -12.73 -4.99 6.44
N GLN A 91 -13.66 -5.06 5.48
CA GLN A 91 -15.03 -5.52 5.73
C GLN A 91 -15.05 -6.96 6.23
N ALA A 92 -14.32 -7.87 5.58
CA ALA A 92 -14.23 -9.27 5.97
C ALA A 92 -13.69 -9.46 7.39
N LEU A 93 -12.71 -8.66 7.82
CA LEU A 93 -12.22 -8.67 9.20
C LEU A 93 -13.25 -8.09 10.17
N ALA A 94 -13.92 -7.01 9.80
CA ALA A 94 -14.89 -6.34 10.68
C ALA A 94 -16.13 -7.22 10.98
N GLU A 95 -16.47 -8.17 10.12
CA GLU A 95 -17.54 -9.14 10.28
C GLU A 95 -17.17 -10.30 11.20
N ARG A 96 -15.90 -10.47 11.54
CA ARG A 96 -15.46 -11.57 12.39
C ARG A 96 -15.70 -11.30 13.88
N PRO A 97 -16.30 -12.25 14.61
CA PRO A 97 -16.62 -12.06 16.04
C PRO A 97 -15.36 -11.92 16.91
N GLU A 98 -14.20 -12.45 16.45
CA GLU A 98 -12.92 -12.39 17.16
C GLU A 98 -12.18 -11.07 16.97
N ILE A 99 -12.64 -10.18 16.06
CA ILE A 99 -11.95 -8.94 15.71
C ILE A 99 -12.67 -7.73 16.28
N ASP A 100 -11.90 -6.79 16.80
CA ASP A 100 -12.40 -5.44 17.11
C ASP A 100 -12.43 -4.60 15.82
N ALA A 101 -13.61 -4.46 15.24
CA ALA A 101 -13.83 -3.73 14.00
C ALA A 101 -13.38 -2.25 14.03
N SER A 102 -13.25 -1.66 15.22
CA SER A 102 -12.77 -0.28 15.40
C SER A 102 -11.24 -0.17 15.41
N LYS A 103 -10.54 -1.31 15.48
CA LYS A 103 -9.08 -1.41 15.62
C LYS A 103 -8.42 -2.23 14.49
N ILE A 104 -8.79 -1.95 13.26
CA ILE A 104 -8.22 -2.61 12.08
C ILE A 104 -7.30 -1.62 11.36
N GLY A 105 -6.00 -1.91 11.34
CA GLY A 105 -5.00 -1.16 10.57
C GLY A 105 -4.71 -1.78 9.22
N VAL A 106 -3.93 -1.07 8.39
CA VAL A 106 -3.46 -1.57 7.10
C VAL A 106 -1.97 -1.28 6.90
N THR A 107 -1.25 -2.27 6.42
CA THR A 107 0.12 -2.13 5.90
C THR A 107 0.22 -2.77 4.54
N GLY A 108 1.27 -2.42 3.81
CA GLY A 108 1.55 -3.06 2.55
C GLY A 108 2.86 -2.58 1.96
N PHE A 109 3.33 -3.30 0.95
CA PHE A 109 4.68 -3.17 0.41
C PHE A 109 4.62 -2.73 -1.05
N SER A 110 5.39 -1.69 -1.45
CA SER A 110 5.42 -1.25 -2.85
C SER A 110 4.01 -0.95 -3.37
N ARG A 111 3.49 -1.75 -4.29
CA ARG A 111 2.09 -1.71 -4.74
C ARG A 111 1.10 -1.78 -3.57
N GLY A 112 1.31 -2.69 -2.62
CA GLY A 112 0.48 -2.77 -1.40
C GLY A 112 0.64 -1.56 -0.50
N GLY A 113 1.82 -0.94 -0.49
CA GLY A 113 2.05 0.36 0.16
C GLY A 113 1.22 1.48 -0.47
N VAL A 114 1.04 1.47 -1.80
CA VAL A 114 0.12 2.40 -2.49
C VAL A 114 -1.33 2.15 -2.06
N VAL A 115 -1.75 0.89 -1.88
CA VAL A 115 -3.08 0.58 -1.32
C VAL A 115 -3.23 1.17 0.07
N SER A 116 -2.27 0.90 0.98
CA SER A 116 -2.28 1.48 2.34
C SER A 116 -2.34 3.01 2.31
N MET A 117 -1.61 3.66 1.41
CA MET A 117 -1.63 5.12 1.23
C MET A 117 -2.99 5.62 0.70
N PHE A 118 -3.58 4.95 -0.28
CA PHE A 118 -4.83 5.40 -0.89
C PHE A 118 -6.07 5.15 -0.02
N THR A 119 -6.09 4.06 0.75
CA THR A 119 -7.19 3.78 1.68
C THR A 119 -7.31 4.79 2.83
N GLN A 120 -6.34 5.71 2.95
CA GLN A 120 -6.40 6.87 3.86
C GLN A 120 -7.27 8.02 3.31
N ASP A 121 -7.56 8.08 2.01
CA ASP A 121 -8.32 9.19 1.44
C ASP A 121 -9.83 9.01 1.62
N ARG A 122 -10.48 9.98 2.27
CA ARG A 122 -11.90 9.95 2.63
C ARG A 122 -12.81 9.72 1.42
N ARG A 123 -12.46 10.26 0.27
CA ARG A 123 -13.27 10.08 -0.96
C ARG A 123 -13.35 8.63 -1.40
N LEU A 124 -12.23 7.88 -1.26
CA LEU A 124 -12.20 6.46 -1.59
C LEU A 124 -12.95 5.63 -0.54
N VAL A 125 -12.80 5.96 0.73
CA VAL A 125 -13.54 5.33 1.83
C VAL A 125 -15.05 5.49 1.60
N ASP A 126 -15.51 6.74 1.46
CA ASP A 126 -16.94 7.06 1.33
C ASP A 126 -17.56 6.44 0.07
N ALA A 127 -16.80 6.40 -1.03
CA ALA A 127 -17.25 5.82 -2.30
C ALA A 127 -17.28 4.29 -2.34
N THR A 128 -16.58 3.61 -1.42
CA THR A 128 -16.41 2.15 -1.48
C THR A 128 -17.11 1.43 -0.34
N ILE A 129 -16.88 1.85 0.91
CA ILE A 129 -17.38 1.17 2.11
C ILE A 129 -18.29 2.06 2.99
N GLY A 130 -18.56 3.28 2.53
CA GLY A 130 -19.41 4.25 3.24
C GLY A 130 -18.68 4.95 4.40
N LYS A 131 -19.41 5.83 5.09
CA LYS A 131 -18.82 6.78 6.05
C LYS A 131 -18.52 6.19 7.44
N ASN A 132 -19.07 5.03 7.76
CA ASN A 132 -19.05 4.48 9.11
C ASN A 132 -17.88 3.51 9.37
N MET A 133 -17.08 3.23 8.36
CA MET A 133 -15.95 2.30 8.45
C MET A 133 -14.71 2.92 7.80
N GLN A 134 -13.56 2.73 8.40
CA GLN A 134 -12.25 3.10 7.85
C GLN A 134 -11.16 2.30 8.55
N PHE A 135 -9.98 2.22 7.96
CA PHE A 135 -8.82 1.74 8.69
C PHE A 135 -8.46 2.68 9.84
N ALA A 136 -8.07 2.09 10.98
CA ALA A 136 -7.69 2.82 12.18
C ALA A 136 -6.22 3.32 12.17
N ALA A 137 -5.37 2.74 11.32
CA ALA A 137 -3.96 3.14 11.16
C ALA A 137 -3.43 2.70 9.78
N HIS A 138 -2.48 3.46 9.22
CA HIS A 138 -1.88 3.19 7.91
C HIS A 138 -0.35 3.14 7.99
N LEU A 139 0.25 2.06 7.50
CA LEU A 139 1.71 1.90 7.48
C LEU A 139 2.21 1.47 6.08
N PRO A 140 2.33 2.38 5.11
CA PRO A 140 2.87 2.06 3.80
C PRO A 140 4.40 1.88 3.83
N PHE A 141 4.89 0.71 3.41
CA PHE A 141 6.30 0.44 3.13
C PHE A 141 6.62 0.77 1.67
N TYR A 142 7.61 1.59 1.46
CA TYR A 142 8.11 2.01 0.14
C TYR A 142 7.02 2.13 -0.94
N PRO A 143 5.95 2.91 -0.67
CA PRO A 143 4.87 3.06 -1.63
C PRO A 143 5.35 3.78 -2.90
N GLY A 144 4.73 3.48 -4.05
CA GLY A 144 4.94 4.25 -5.26
C GLY A 144 4.19 5.59 -5.21
N CYS A 145 4.85 6.67 -4.85
CA CYS A 145 4.24 8.01 -4.75
C CYS A 145 4.30 8.83 -6.06
N ALA A 146 4.58 8.17 -7.19
CA ALA A 146 4.48 8.82 -8.51
C ALA A 146 3.04 9.24 -8.85
N THR A 147 2.04 8.52 -8.32
CA THR A 147 0.62 8.87 -8.46
C THR A 147 0.04 9.22 -7.09
N THR A 148 -0.47 10.44 -6.92
CA THR A 148 -1.04 10.92 -5.65
C THR A 148 -2.23 11.83 -5.89
N PHE A 149 -3.06 12.06 -4.88
CA PHE A 149 -4.10 13.07 -4.98
C PHE A 149 -3.48 14.48 -5.00
N ASP A 150 -3.98 15.33 -5.86
CA ASP A 150 -3.58 16.75 -5.93
C ASP A 150 -3.96 17.45 -4.63
N LYS A 151 -5.21 17.30 -4.20
CA LYS A 151 -5.73 17.78 -2.93
C LYS A 151 -6.14 16.56 -2.09
N PRO A 152 -5.25 16.02 -1.22
CA PRO A 152 -5.62 14.88 -0.40
C PRO A 152 -6.72 15.25 0.61
N ALA A 153 -7.62 14.30 0.86
CA ALA A 153 -8.68 14.39 1.86
C ALA A 153 -8.50 13.27 2.91
N PRO A 154 -7.53 13.41 3.83
CA PRO A 154 -7.18 12.33 4.72
C PRO A 154 -8.29 12.01 5.72
N THR A 155 -8.37 10.74 6.12
CA THR A 155 -9.10 10.32 7.32
C THR A 155 -8.37 10.82 8.57
N SER A 156 -8.99 10.66 9.75
CA SER A 156 -8.34 10.98 11.04
C SER A 156 -7.31 9.93 11.49
N ALA A 157 -7.21 8.80 10.79
CA ALA A 157 -6.32 7.70 11.16
C ALA A 157 -4.85 8.11 11.02
N PRO A 158 -3.97 7.77 12.00
CA PRO A 158 -2.55 8.04 11.89
C PRO A 158 -1.89 7.22 10.78
N ALA A 159 -0.84 7.81 10.17
CA ALA A 159 -0.05 7.15 9.15
C ALA A 159 1.46 7.31 9.39
N LEU A 160 2.21 6.24 9.11
CA LEU A 160 3.68 6.25 9.15
C LEU A 160 4.23 5.69 7.83
N PHE A 161 4.84 6.56 7.01
CA PHE A 161 5.47 6.18 5.73
C PHE A 161 6.90 5.70 5.95
N LEU A 162 7.21 4.48 5.54
CA LEU A 162 8.54 3.90 5.63
C LEU A 162 9.18 3.85 4.25
N MET A 163 10.35 4.47 4.07
CA MET A 163 11.00 4.68 2.77
C MET A 163 12.48 4.31 2.81
N GLY A 164 13.03 3.87 1.69
CA GLY A 164 14.45 3.59 1.53
C GLY A 164 15.22 4.80 0.98
N GLU A 165 16.41 5.06 1.53
CA GLU A 165 17.28 6.15 1.07
C GLU A 165 17.75 5.96 -0.38
N LYS A 166 18.07 4.71 -0.76
CA LYS A 166 18.60 4.35 -2.08
C LYS A 166 17.56 3.74 -3.01
N ASP A 167 16.27 3.82 -2.65
CA ASP A 167 15.19 3.28 -3.47
C ASP A 167 15.05 4.08 -4.77
N ASP A 168 15.51 3.51 -5.87
CA ASP A 168 15.43 4.07 -7.21
C ASP A 168 14.18 3.59 -8.00
N TYR A 169 13.41 2.67 -7.40
CA TYR A 169 12.14 2.20 -7.94
C TYR A 169 10.99 3.11 -7.50
N THR A 170 10.88 3.39 -6.20
CA THR A 170 9.89 4.27 -5.57
C THR A 170 10.59 5.29 -4.66
N PRO A 171 11.21 6.34 -5.23
CA PRO A 171 12.06 7.25 -4.50
C PRO A 171 11.35 7.94 -3.34
N ALA A 172 12.04 8.02 -2.20
CA ALA A 172 11.54 8.67 -0.99
C ALA A 172 11.11 10.13 -1.22
N SER A 173 11.77 10.86 -2.12
CA SER A 173 11.47 12.26 -2.41
C SER A 173 10.03 12.51 -2.88
N GLN A 174 9.47 11.59 -3.68
CA GLN A 174 8.07 11.69 -4.13
C GLN A 174 7.10 11.50 -2.96
N CYS A 175 7.37 10.53 -2.08
CA CYS A 175 6.56 10.29 -0.90
C CYS A 175 6.66 11.44 0.12
N LEU A 176 7.85 12.01 0.32
CA LEU A 176 8.02 13.18 1.19
C LEU A 176 7.18 14.37 0.72
N SER A 177 7.13 14.61 -0.60
CA SER A 177 6.27 15.63 -1.19
C SER A 177 4.78 15.36 -0.92
N TYR A 178 4.36 14.10 -0.98
CA TYR A 178 2.97 13.74 -0.67
C TYR A 178 2.67 13.83 0.83
N VAL A 179 3.57 13.37 1.69
CA VAL A 179 3.46 13.51 3.15
C VAL A 179 3.33 14.99 3.56
N ALA A 180 4.06 15.89 2.92
CA ALA A 180 3.93 17.33 3.16
C ALA A 180 2.52 17.83 2.82
N ARG A 181 1.94 17.39 1.68
CA ARG A 181 0.55 17.76 1.33
C ARG A 181 -0.48 17.14 2.27
N LEU A 182 -0.28 15.91 2.70
CA LEU A 182 -1.13 15.26 3.72
C LEU A 182 -1.11 16.05 5.04
N LYS A 183 0.07 16.46 5.50
CA LYS A 183 0.21 17.33 6.71
C LYS A 183 -0.52 18.65 6.55
N SER A 184 -0.37 19.31 5.40
CA SER A 184 -1.07 20.56 5.10
C SER A 184 -2.59 20.39 5.05
N ALA A 185 -3.08 19.18 4.72
CA ALA A 185 -4.49 18.81 4.74
C ALA A 185 -4.98 18.35 6.14
N GLY A 186 -4.15 18.43 7.17
CA GLY A 186 -4.51 18.08 8.56
C GLY A 186 -4.31 16.63 8.95
N ALA A 187 -3.65 15.79 8.11
CA ALA A 187 -3.39 14.41 8.45
C ALA A 187 -2.40 14.25 9.62
N GLN A 188 -2.67 13.27 10.47
CA GLN A 188 -1.69 12.76 11.44
C GLN A 188 -0.72 11.83 10.73
N VAL A 189 0.29 12.38 10.07
CA VAL A 189 1.23 11.61 9.26
C VAL A 189 2.68 11.90 9.61
N SER A 190 3.47 10.84 9.71
CA SER A 190 4.92 10.88 9.87
C SER A 190 5.60 10.02 8.81
N SER A 191 6.93 10.14 8.74
CA SER A 191 7.72 9.37 7.78
C SER A 191 9.10 9.07 8.34
N LYS A 192 9.67 7.92 7.93
CA LYS A 192 11.03 7.50 8.27
C LYS A 192 11.74 7.00 7.02
N ILE A 193 13.03 7.34 6.90
CA ILE A 193 13.92 6.90 5.83
C ILE A 193 14.98 5.98 6.42
N TYR A 194 15.17 4.80 5.81
CA TYR A 194 16.16 3.82 6.22
C TYR A 194 17.43 3.96 5.38
N SER A 195 18.55 4.20 6.04
CA SER A 195 19.82 4.44 5.36
C SER A 195 20.30 3.21 4.60
N GLY A 196 20.79 3.42 3.40
CA GLY A 196 21.31 2.39 2.50
C GLY A 196 20.28 1.42 1.96
N ALA A 197 18.99 1.58 2.29
CA ALA A 197 17.91 0.68 1.84
C ALA A 197 17.48 0.97 0.40
N TYR A 198 17.52 -0.07 -0.43
CA TYR A 198 16.91 -0.12 -1.76
C TYR A 198 15.46 -0.63 -1.68
N HIS A 199 14.75 -0.69 -2.82
CA HIS A 199 13.40 -1.25 -2.86
C HIS A 199 13.37 -2.68 -2.37
N GLY A 200 12.35 -3.04 -1.57
CA GLY A 200 12.19 -4.40 -1.07
C GLY A 200 13.14 -4.81 0.05
N TRP A 201 13.73 -3.86 0.80
CA TRP A 201 14.69 -4.16 1.87
C TRP A 201 14.20 -5.15 2.93
N ILE A 202 12.88 -5.32 3.06
CA ILE A 202 12.26 -6.26 4.02
C ILE A 202 12.13 -7.68 3.49
N SER A 203 12.34 -7.89 2.18
CA SER A 203 12.19 -9.20 1.53
C SER A 203 13.28 -10.20 1.95
N ASP A 204 13.12 -11.45 1.52
CA ASP A 204 14.11 -12.52 1.74
C ASP A 204 15.18 -12.59 0.64
N VAL A 205 15.15 -11.67 -0.32
CA VAL A 205 16.17 -11.57 -1.37
C VAL A 205 17.46 -11.03 -0.76
N LYS A 206 18.46 -11.90 -0.56
CA LYS A 206 19.66 -11.63 0.26
C LYS A 206 20.58 -10.54 -0.30
N GLN A 207 20.61 -10.35 -1.62
CA GLN A 207 21.53 -9.40 -2.24
C GLN A 207 20.74 -8.39 -3.07
N VAL A 208 21.15 -7.12 -2.97
CA VAL A 208 20.63 -6.09 -3.85
C VAL A 208 21.12 -6.36 -5.27
N THR A 209 20.18 -6.47 -6.19
CA THR A 209 20.45 -6.70 -7.62
C THR A 209 19.69 -5.70 -8.49
N TYR A 210 20.27 -5.35 -9.64
CA TYR A 210 19.54 -4.58 -10.65
C TYR A 210 18.62 -5.50 -11.44
N VAL A 211 17.32 -5.19 -11.46
CA VAL A 211 16.29 -5.97 -12.15
C VAL A 211 15.80 -5.19 -13.38
N PRO A 212 16.26 -5.51 -14.59
CA PRO A 212 16.07 -4.68 -15.77
C PRO A 212 14.63 -4.64 -16.30
N ARG A 213 13.78 -5.59 -15.91
CA ARG A 213 12.39 -5.70 -16.40
C ARG A 213 11.34 -4.93 -15.57
N LEU A 214 11.73 -4.33 -14.45
CA LEU A 214 10.79 -3.57 -13.63
C LEU A 214 10.30 -2.33 -14.35
N GLN A 215 8.99 -2.12 -14.40
CA GLN A 215 8.41 -0.88 -14.91
C GLN A 215 8.48 0.21 -13.84
N VAL A 216 9.20 1.28 -14.13
CA VAL A 216 9.50 2.36 -13.18
C VAL A 216 8.89 3.67 -13.65
N TYR A 217 8.17 4.35 -12.75
CA TYR A 217 7.56 5.66 -12.97
C TYR A 217 8.10 6.73 -12.01
N SER A 218 9.32 6.53 -11.52
CA SER A 218 9.96 7.40 -10.51
C SER A 218 10.26 8.83 -10.99
N GLN A 219 10.12 9.11 -12.28
CA GLN A 219 10.27 10.46 -12.84
C GLN A 219 8.93 11.13 -13.18
N CYS A 220 7.81 10.41 -13.00
CA CYS A 220 6.47 10.94 -13.22
C CYS A 220 5.95 11.69 -11.99
N ASP A 221 5.16 12.73 -12.20
CA ASP A 221 4.39 13.40 -11.15
C ASP A 221 2.91 13.39 -11.55
N LEU A 222 2.22 12.29 -11.22
CA LEU A 222 0.84 12.04 -11.61
C LEU A 222 -0.09 12.50 -10.49
N ARG A 223 -1.01 13.41 -10.82
CA ARG A 223 -1.97 13.96 -9.86
C ARG A 223 -3.38 13.54 -10.22
N ILE A 224 -4.08 13.02 -9.21
CA ILE A 224 -5.50 12.69 -9.26
C ILE A 224 -6.27 13.91 -8.77
N ASN A 225 -7.11 14.48 -9.62
CA ASN A 225 -7.96 15.62 -9.23
C ASN A 225 -9.28 15.15 -8.57
N ASP A 226 -10.12 16.10 -8.16
CA ASP A 226 -11.38 15.81 -7.47
C ASP A 226 -12.40 15.05 -8.35
N SER A 227 -12.29 15.11 -9.68
CA SER A 227 -13.12 14.32 -10.61
C SER A 227 -12.56 12.92 -10.89
N GLY A 228 -11.40 12.56 -10.31
CA GLY A 228 -10.74 11.27 -10.52
C GLY A 228 -9.89 11.18 -11.79
N LEU A 229 -9.74 12.28 -12.55
CA LEU A 229 -8.81 12.33 -13.67
C LEU A 229 -7.36 12.38 -13.18
N ILE A 230 -6.49 11.63 -13.86
CA ILE A 230 -5.06 11.63 -13.60
C ILE A 230 -4.38 12.50 -14.65
N ARG A 231 -3.50 13.38 -14.21
CA ARG A 231 -2.66 14.22 -15.08
C ARG A 231 -1.20 14.14 -14.66
N ASP A 232 -0.32 14.01 -15.61
CA ASP A 232 1.10 14.24 -15.37
C ASP A 232 1.41 15.74 -15.38
N ILE A 233 1.94 16.24 -14.28
CA ILE A 233 2.19 17.68 -14.07
C ILE A 233 3.28 18.17 -15.02
N ASN A 234 4.28 17.32 -15.33
CA ASN A 234 5.43 17.71 -16.14
C ASN A 234 5.11 17.75 -17.64
N SER A 235 4.36 16.78 -18.16
CA SER A 235 4.05 16.69 -19.61
C SER A 235 2.65 17.16 -19.97
N GLY A 236 1.76 17.31 -18.99
CA GLY A 236 0.36 17.64 -19.21
C GLY A 236 -0.51 16.49 -19.71
N ALA A 237 0.05 15.29 -19.98
CA ALA A 237 -0.71 14.11 -20.38
C ALA A 237 -1.82 13.80 -19.36
N SER A 238 -3.01 13.42 -19.84
CA SER A 238 -4.18 13.23 -18.99
C SER A 238 -5.00 12.03 -19.38
N THR A 239 -5.64 11.39 -18.41
CA THR A 239 -6.63 10.32 -18.65
C THR A 239 -7.90 10.83 -19.33
N ALA A 240 -8.09 12.14 -19.45
CA ALA A 240 -9.15 12.74 -20.27
C ALA A 240 -9.00 12.36 -21.76
N ASP A 241 -7.78 12.13 -22.23
CA ASP A 241 -7.46 11.75 -23.62
C ASP A 241 -7.60 10.22 -23.84
N GLY A 242 -8.11 9.50 -22.84
CA GLY A 242 -8.25 8.04 -22.83
C GLY A 242 -7.06 7.33 -22.17
N TRP A 243 -7.34 6.19 -21.51
CA TRP A 243 -6.36 5.45 -20.73
C TRP A 243 -5.15 4.99 -21.52
N GLY A 244 -5.38 4.42 -22.73
CA GLY A 244 -4.29 3.92 -23.59
C GLY A 244 -3.34 5.04 -24.03
N SER A 245 -3.89 6.18 -24.46
CA SER A 245 -3.11 7.37 -24.88
C SER A 245 -2.31 7.91 -23.69
N PHE A 246 -2.93 8.00 -22.52
CA PHE A 246 -2.26 8.45 -21.29
C PHE A 246 -1.08 7.53 -20.92
N VAL A 247 -1.30 6.22 -20.85
CA VAL A 247 -0.24 5.25 -20.50
C VAL A 247 0.93 5.33 -21.48
N ALA A 248 0.66 5.39 -22.80
CA ALA A 248 1.68 5.54 -23.81
C ALA A 248 2.47 6.85 -23.66
N ALA A 249 1.78 7.96 -23.37
CA ALA A 249 2.39 9.27 -23.16
C ALA A 249 3.31 9.30 -21.94
N ILE A 250 2.84 8.83 -20.76
CA ILE A 250 3.65 8.82 -19.53
C ILE A 250 4.85 7.87 -19.67
N TRP A 251 4.65 6.69 -20.31
CA TRP A 251 5.77 5.78 -20.58
C TRP A 251 6.87 6.45 -21.38
N LYS A 252 6.51 7.12 -22.47
CA LYS A 252 7.45 7.84 -23.34
C LYS A 252 8.14 9.02 -22.63
N LYS A 253 7.44 9.70 -21.71
CA LYS A 253 7.91 10.96 -21.10
C LYS A 253 8.69 10.77 -19.81
N CYS A 254 8.27 9.87 -18.98
CA CYS A 254 8.80 9.70 -17.62
C CYS A 254 8.91 8.22 -17.17
N GLY A 255 8.42 7.27 -17.96
CA GLY A 255 8.60 5.84 -17.70
C GLY A 255 10.01 5.38 -18.04
N LYS A 256 10.52 4.41 -17.30
CA LYS A 256 11.79 3.71 -17.59
C LYS A 256 11.72 2.26 -17.16
N SER A 257 12.69 1.45 -17.58
CA SER A 257 12.85 0.07 -17.13
C SER A 257 14.06 -0.05 -16.22
N GLY A 258 13.92 -0.93 -15.22
CA GLY A 258 14.98 -1.35 -14.34
C GLY A 258 15.16 -0.50 -13.08
N ALA A 259 15.32 -1.22 -11.97
CA ALA A 259 15.61 -0.65 -10.66
C ALA A 259 16.35 -1.69 -9.81
N HIS A 260 16.94 -1.25 -8.71
CA HIS A 260 17.55 -2.13 -7.72
C HIS A 260 16.50 -2.67 -6.76
N TYR A 261 16.65 -3.95 -6.40
CA TYR A 261 15.78 -4.66 -5.47
C TYR A 261 16.59 -5.61 -4.60
N GLY A 262 16.30 -5.66 -3.30
CA GLY A 262 16.94 -6.63 -2.41
C GLY A 262 16.99 -6.19 -0.95
N ALA A 263 17.27 -7.16 -0.06
CA ALA A 263 17.27 -6.95 1.38
C ALA A 263 18.37 -6.01 1.86
N ASN A 264 18.06 -5.33 2.96
CA ASN A 264 19.02 -4.66 3.83
C ASN A 264 18.68 -5.08 5.27
N GLU A 265 19.51 -5.90 5.88
CA GLU A 265 19.23 -6.53 7.17
C GLU A 265 19.04 -5.50 8.31
N SER A 266 19.82 -4.41 8.31
CA SER A 266 19.67 -3.35 9.30
C SER A 266 18.31 -2.64 9.13
N ALA A 267 17.98 -2.22 7.92
CA ALA A 267 16.70 -1.58 7.61
C ALA A 267 15.51 -2.53 7.84
N LYS A 268 15.66 -3.82 7.53
CA LYS A 268 14.65 -4.86 7.79
C LYS A 268 14.37 -4.96 9.29
N LYS A 269 15.41 -5.13 10.11
CA LYS A 269 15.27 -5.22 11.57
C LYS A 269 14.61 -3.97 12.16
N GLU A 270 15.10 -2.81 11.76
CA GLU A 270 14.61 -1.53 12.27
C GLU A 270 13.15 -1.27 11.86
N SER A 271 12.80 -1.45 10.58
CA SER A 271 11.46 -1.23 10.08
C SER A 271 10.41 -2.22 10.63
N LEU A 272 10.82 -3.45 10.94
CA LEU A 272 9.96 -4.40 11.66
C LEU A 272 9.69 -3.96 13.09
N THR A 273 10.68 -3.39 13.77
CA THR A 273 10.50 -2.81 15.11
C THR A 273 9.56 -1.60 15.06
N ASP A 274 9.75 -0.70 14.08
CA ASP A 274 8.87 0.45 13.88
C ASP A 274 7.43 0.03 13.59
N MET A 275 7.22 -1.02 12.77
CA MET A 275 5.89 -1.59 12.49
C MET A 275 5.20 -2.09 13.77
N VAL A 276 5.91 -2.90 14.57
CA VAL A 276 5.40 -3.43 15.84
C VAL A 276 5.06 -2.31 16.81
N THR A 277 5.94 -1.31 16.93
CA THR A 277 5.74 -0.14 17.79
C THR A 277 4.52 0.66 17.33
N PHE A 278 4.45 1.00 16.04
CA PHE A 278 3.37 1.81 15.50
C PHE A 278 1.99 1.16 15.69
N PHE A 279 1.85 -0.11 15.32
CA PHE A 279 0.57 -0.81 15.51
C PHE A 279 0.28 -1.12 16.99
N GLY A 280 1.30 -1.40 17.79
CA GLY A 280 1.15 -1.53 19.25
C GLY A 280 0.59 -0.24 19.88
N GLU A 281 1.09 0.91 19.47
CA GLU A 281 0.65 2.22 19.98
C GLU A 281 -0.70 2.66 19.46
N THR A 282 -1.02 2.37 18.21
CA THR A 282 -2.25 2.86 17.57
C THR A 282 -3.45 1.93 17.71
N LEU A 283 -3.22 0.60 17.82
CA LEU A 283 -4.30 -0.39 17.84
C LEU A 283 -4.40 -1.14 19.17
N ALA A 284 -3.27 -1.47 19.83
CA ALA A 284 -3.28 -2.34 21.00
C ALA A 284 -3.36 -1.59 22.34
N LYS A 285 -3.03 -0.31 22.41
CA LYS A 285 -3.21 0.48 23.65
C LYS A 285 -4.70 0.56 24.01
N LYS A 286 -4.98 0.31 25.30
CA LYS A 286 -6.31 0.43 25.92
C LYS A 286 -6.71 1.90 26.08
#